data_e5e42cfe608df0715f9a69980411880f
#
_entry.id   e5e42cfe608df0715f9a69980411880f
#
_cell.length_a   1.000
_cell.length_b   1.000
_cell.length_c   1.000
_cell.angle_alpha   90.00
_cell.angle_beta   90.00
_cell.angle_gamma   90.00
#
_symmetry.space_group_name_H-M   'P 1'
#
loop_
_entity.id
_entity.type
_entity.pdbx_description
1 polymer ?
#
loop_
_entity_poly.entity_id
_entity_poly.type
_entity_poly.pdbx_seq_one_letter_code
_entity_poly.pdbx_strand_id
1 'polypeptide(L)'
;MKRVVVIGSGNVAEILAEAIADGSGYALVQIYARNRERGEYIAGKVGCRWTDDPQSLTEADIYLIAVSDTAVGPIARMLDFGGAVVAHTAGSVSIDELSGCSEHTGVFYPLQSFTAGRSLDLHGVPFFIEGSSDRALEALRDLGNALSGRVIEIHSEERKRLHLAAVFVSNFANHMFALGENLLEEYGLSAEWIKPLMRETADKALQASSAATVQTGPARRNDLVTQKKHLELLQDRPQMQQLYKMISQSIWETSKKI
;
A
#
# COMPACT_ATOMS: atom_id res chain seq x y z
N MET A 1 17.85 -18.12 -14.33
CA MET A 1 17.13 -17.38 -13.27
C MET A 1 17.03 -15.93 -13.72
N LYS A 2 15.83 -15.38 -13.85
CA LYS A 2 15.63 -13.99 -14.26
C LYS A 2 16.17 -13.05 -13.15
N ARG A 3 16.87 -11.99 -13.55
CA ARG A 3 17.54 -11.04 -12.66
C ARG A 3 16.61 -9.87 -12.40
N VAL A 4 16.51 -9.46 -11.13
CA VAL A 4 15.69 -8.34 -10.70
C VAL A 4 16.54 -7.30 -9.98
N VAL A 5 16.31 -6.04 -10.27
CA VAL A 5 16.80 -4.88 -9.50
C VAL A 5 15.62 -4.18 -8.88
N VAL A 6 15.72 -3.86 -7.59
CA VAL A 6 14.73 -3.02 -6.89
C VAL A 6 15.31 -1.62 -6.72
N ILE A 7 14.54 -0.64 -7.14
CA ILE A 7 14.89 0.79 -7.10
C ILE A 7 14.04 1.45 -6.01
N GLY A 8 14.66 1.82 -4.91
CA GLY A 8 14.05 2.39 -3.73
C GLY A 8 14.54 1.75 -2.44
N SER A 9 14.22 2.36 -1.32
CA SER A 9 14.57 1.89 0.04
C SER A 9 13.44 2.11 1.06
N GLY A 10 12.21 2.31 0.57
CA GLY A 10 11.00 2.36 1.39
C GLY A 10 10.50 0.96 1.78
N ASN A 11 9.40 0.91 2.51
CA ASN A 11 8.83 -0.35 3.01
C ASN A 11 8.45 -1.32 1.88
N VAL A 12 7.89 -0.81 0.76
CA VAL A 12 7.56 -1.63 -0.42
C VAL A 12 8.83 -2.24 -1.03
N ALA A 13 9.90 -1.42 -1.17
CA ALA A 13 11.16 -1.88 -1.71
C ALA A 13 11.79 -2.98 -0.84
N GLU A 14 11.80 -2.80 0.49
CA GLU A 14 12.32 -3.78 1.44
C GLU A 14 11.60 -5.11 1.35
N ILE A 15 10.27 -5.11 1.42
CA ILE A 15 9.47 -6.33 1.42
C ILE A 15 9.53 -7.06 0.07
N LEU A 16 9.51 -6.33 -1.05
CA LEU A 16 9.70 -6.93 -2.37
C LEU A 16 11.10 -7.54 -2.51
N ALA A 17 12.13 -6.85 -2.00
CA ALA A 17 13.50 -7.37 -2.03
C ALA A 17 13.62 -8.68 -1.24
N GLU A 18 13.04 -8.73 -0.03
CA GLU A 18 12.99 -9.94 0.79
C GLU A 18 12.27 -11.08 0.09
N ALA A 19 11.06 -10.83 -0.40
CA ALA A 19 10.27 -11.85 -1.07
C ALA A 19 10.90 -12.38 -2.35
N ILE A 20 11.60 -11.52 -3.13
CA ILE A 20 12.33 -11.96 -4.33
C ILE A 20 13.54 -12.81 -3.94
N ALA A 21 14.28 -12.45 -2.90
CA ALA A 21 15.44 -13.19 -2.43
C ALA A 21 15.10 -14.53 -1.78
N ASP A 22 13.90 -14.64 -1.17
CA ASP A 22 13.46 -15.81 -0.38
C ASP A 22 12.81 -16.90 -1.27
N GLY A 23 13.54 -17.34 -2.32
CA GLY A 23 13.17 -18.56 -3.06
C GLY A 23 12.10 -18.42 -4.14
N SER A 24 11.87 -17.20 -4.64
CA SER A 24 10.90 -16.94 -5.72
C SER A 24 11.27 -17.52 -7.10
N GLY A 25 12.45 -18.10 -7.26
CA GLY A 25 12.99 -18.52 -8.58
C GLY A 25 13.61 -17.35 -9.36
N TYR A 26 13.65 -16.14 -8.80
CA TYR A 26 14.30 -14.95 -9.34
C TYR A 26 15.61 -14.65 -8.58
N ALA A 27 16.52 -13.92 -9.20
CA ALA A 27 17.75 -13.45 -8.56
C ALA A 27 17.65 -11.93 -8.29
N LEU A 28 17.50 -11.52 -7.04
CA LEU A 28 17.68 -10.13 -6.67
C LEU A 28 19.16 -9.79 -6.74
N VAL A 29 19.56 -8.96 -7.69
CA VAL A 29 20.98 -8.70 -7.97
C VAL A 29 21.48 -7.37 -7.40
N GLN A 30 20.58 -6.39 -7.21
CA GLN A 30 20.95 -5.09 -6.70
C GLN A 30 19.76 -4.33 -6.09
N ILE A 31 20.06 -3.52 -5.09
CA ILE A 31 19.22 -2.39 -4.63
C ILE A 31 19.84 -1.09 -5.13
N TYR A 32 19.08 -0.29 -5.87
CA TYR A 32 19.45 1.09 -6.17
C TYR A 32 18.71 2.04 -5.23
N ALA A 33 19.40 2.82 -4.41
CA ALA A 33 18.76 3.74 -3.48
C ALA A 33 19.66 4.92 -3.11
N ARG A 34 19.13 6.15 -3.14
CA ARG A 34 19.83 7.38 -2.74
C ARG A 34 20.07 7.46 -1.23
N ASN A 35 19.20 6.87 -0.42
CA ASN A 35 19.43 6.76 1.02
C ASN A 35 20.39 5.59 1.25
N ARG A 36 21.66 5.92 1.51
CA ARG A 36 22.73 4.96 1.69
C ARG A 36 22.46 3.99 2.83
N GLU A 37 22.14 4.50 4.01
CA GLU A 37 21.92 3.68 5.20
C GLU A 37 20.82 2.63 4.98
N ARG A 38 19.69 3.05 4.44
CA ARG A 38 18.58 2.14 4.15
C ARG A 38 18.88 1.20 2.98
N GLY A 39 19.56 1.68 1.94
CA GLY A 39 19.96 0.86 0.80
C GLY A 39 20.94 -0.24 1.18
N GLU A 40 22.00 0.10 1.92
CA GLU A 40 22.97 -0.86 2.45
C GLU A 40 22.32 -1.85 3.43
N TYR A 41 21.41 -1.39 4.29
CA TYR A 41 20.66 -2.25 5.22
C TYR A 41 19.85 -3.31 4.47
N ILE A 42 19.03 -2.91 3.48
CA ILE A 42 18.21 -3.84 2.70
C ILE A 42 19.10 -4.81 1.93
N ALA A 43 20.11 -4.30 1.22
CA ALA A 43 21.03 -5.12 0.42
C ALA A 43 21.78 -6.15 1.28
N GLY A 44 22.23 -5.76 2.47
CA GLY A 44 22.87 -6.66 3.42
C GLY A 44 21.93 -7.74 3.96
N LYS A 45 20.66 -7.37 4.22
CA LYS A 45 19.64 -8.30 4.69
C LYS A 45 19.31 -9.41 3.70
N VAL A 46 19.29 -9.08 2.40
CA VAL A 46 18.92 -10.00 1.33
C VAL A 46 20.12 -10.58 0.57
N GLY A 47 21.33 -10.18 0.91
CA GLY A 47 22.56 -10.72 0.31
C GLY A 47 22.84 -10.26 -1.12
N CYS A 48 22.40 -9.04 -1.52
CA CYS A 48 22.68 -8.47 -2.83
C CYS A 48 23.56 -7.22 -2.77
N ARG A 49 23.88 -6.61 -3.92
CA ARG A 49 24.64 -5.35 -3.99
C ARG A 49 23.75 -4.15 -3.78
N TRP A 50 24.32 -3.06 -3.30
CA TRP A 50 23.70 -1.73 -3.25
C TRP A 50 24.52 -0.72 -4.07
N THR A 51 23.85 0.26 -4.65
CA THR A 51 24.45 1.46 -5.24
C THR A 51 23.50 2.67 -5.17
N ASP A 52 24.07 3.87 -5.13
CA ASP A 52 23.38 5.14 -5.37
C ASP A 52 23.85 5.82 -6.68
N ASP A 53 24.82 5.22 -7.36
CA ASP A 53 25.37 5.70 -8.61
C ASP A 53 24.57 5.14 -9.82
N PRO A 54 23.91 6.00 -10.62
CA PRO A 54 23.19 5.59 -11.82
C PRO A 54 24.05 4.82 -12.84
N GLN A 55 25.35 5.11 -12.90
CA GLN A 55 26.27 4.45 -13.83
C GLN A 55 26.66 3.03 -13.39
N SER A 56 26.43 2.73 -12.12
CA SER A 56 26.70 1.42 -11.52
C SER A 56 25.45 0.54 -11.46
N LEU A 57 24.38 0.91 -12.19
CA LEU A 57 23.16 0.11 -12.26
C LEU A 57 23.48 -1.23 -12.96
N THR A 58 23.18 -2.33 -12.27
CA THR A 58 23.43 -3.67 -12.78
C THR A 58 22.39 -4.05 -13.82
N GLU A 59 22.80 -4.56 -14.98
CA GLU A 59 21.88 -5.09 -15.99
C GLU A 59 21.00 -6.20 -15.41
N ALA A 60 19.68 -6.14 -15.70
CA ALA A 60 18.68 -7.06 -15.20
C ALA A 60 17.55 -7.28 -16.22
N ASP A 61 16.74 -8.33 -16.01
CA ASP A 61 15.56 -8.61 -16.82
C ASP A 61 14.36 -7.74 -16.41
N ILE A 62 14.27 -7.41 -15.11
CA ILE A 62 13.17 -6.63 -14.52
C ILE A 62 13.74 -5.60 -13.56
N TYR A 63 13.27 -4.36 -13.68
CA TYR A 63 13.52 -3.29 -12.73
C TYR A 63 12.20 -2.88 -12.06
N LEU A 64 12.13 -2.94 -10.73
CA LEU A 64 10.98 -2.53 -9.93
C LEU A 64 11.24 -1.18 -9.27
N ILE A 65 10.55 -0.14 -9.71
CA ILE A 65 10.65 1.23 -9.16
C ILE A 65 9.68 1.33 -7.96
N ALA A 66 10.21 1.16 -6.76
CA ALA A 66 9.49 1.19 -5.49
C ALA A 66 9.88 2.44 -4.68
N VAL A 67 9.60 3.60 -5.23
CA VAL A 67 9.86 4.93 -4.66
C VAL A 67 8.55 5.68 -4.39
N SER A 68 8.61 6.90 -3.84
CA SER A 68 7.42 7.75 -3.71
C SER A 68 6.82 8.09 -5.06
N ASP A 69 5.51 8.28 -5.13
CA ASP A 69 4.74 8.54 -6.36
C ASP A 69 5.37 9.67 -7.21
N THR A 70 5.78 10.77 -6.57
CA THR A 70 6.41 11.91 -7.22
C THR A 70 7.82 11.63 -7.77
N ALA A 71 8.46 10.56 -7.34
CA ALA A 71 9.82 10.18 -7.78
C ALA A 71 9.83 9.16 -8.92
N VAL A 72 8.70 8.55 -9.26
CA VAL A 72 8.63 7.52 -10.31
C VAL A 72 9.11 8.05 -11.65
N GLY A 73 8.49 9.09 -12.18
CA GLY A 73 8.87 9.68 -13.47
C GLY A 73 10.30 10.24 -13.51
N PRO A 74 10.77 11.01 -12.51
CA PRO A 74 12.17 11.45 -12.43
C PRO A 74 13.18 10.29 -12.48
N ILE A 75 12.95 9.21 -11.75
CA ILE A 75 13.82 8.02 -11.73
C ILE A 75 13.79 7.31 -13.10
N ALA A 76 12.61 7.14 -13.69
CA ALA A 76 12.45 6.53 -15.00
C ALA A 76 13.23 7.26 -16.10
N ARG A 77 13.31 8.58 -16.02
CA ARG A 77 14.07 9.41 -16.98
C ARG A 77 15.57 9.49 -16.71
N MET A 78 16.00 9.16 -15.49
CA MET A 78 17.39 9.30 -15.07
C MET A 78 18.21 8.04 -15.34
N LEU A 79 17.62 6.86 -15.27
CA LEU A 79 18.32 5.58 -15.36
C LEU A 79 18.18 4.98 -16.76
N ASP A 80 19.21 4.27 -17.19
CA ASP A 80 19.20 3.48 -18.43
C ASP A 80 18.82 2.03 -18.08
N PHE A 81 17.75 1.55 -18.68
CA PHE A 81 17.21 0.20 -18.45
C PHE A 81 17.42 -0.74 -19.63
N GLY A 82 18.00 -0.26 -20.73
CA GLY A 82 18.11 -1.04 -21.97
C GLY A 82 16.76 -1.56 -22.45
N GLY A 83 16.69 -2.81 -22.88
CA GLY A 83 15.46 -3.49 -23.30
C GLY A 83 14.76 -4.29 -22.21
N ALA A 84 15.02 -4.00 -20.92
CA ALA A 84 14.43 -4.71 -19.81
C ALA A 84 12.97 -4.31 -19.54
N VAL A 85 12.26 -5.13 -18.78
CA VAL A 85 10.95 -4.76 -18.24
C VAL A 85 11.14 -3.78 -17.07
N VAL A 86 10.48 -2.62 -17.13
CA VAL A 86 10.52 -1.59 -16.09
C VAL A 86 9.12 -1.40 -15.54
N ALA A 87 8.93 -1.61 -14.25
CA ALA A 87 7.62 -1.44 -13.62
C ALA A 87 7.71 -0.61 -12.34
N HIS A 88 6.73 0.27 -12.10
CA HIS A 88 6.59 0.93 -10.81
C HIS A 88 5.57 0.20 -9.91
N THR A 89 5.65 0.47 -8.60
CA THR A 89 4.79 -0.18 -7.60
C THR A 89 3.69 0.73 -7.04
N ALA A 90 3.51 1.92 -7.61
CA ALA A 90 2.59 2.93 -7.10
C ALA A 90 1.12 2.65 -7.50
N GLY A 91 0.20 2.83 -6.55
CA GLY A 91 -1.23 2.64 -6.78
C GLY A 91 -1.90 3.77 -7.55
N SER A 92 -1.41 5.04 -7.36
CA SER A 92 -2.02 6.25 -7.91
C SER A 92 -1.39 6.75 -9.21
N VAL A 93 -0.19 6.26 -9.57
CA VAL A 93 0.61 6.74 -10.70
C VAL A 93 0.20 6.03 -11.99
N SER A 94 0.09 6.75 -13.11
CA SER A 94 -0.15 6.15 -14.44
C SER A 94 1.09 5.41 -14.93
N ILE A 95 0.89 4.34 -15.71
CA ILE A 95 1.96 3.68 -16.46
C ILE A 95 2.70 4.65 -17.40
N ASP A 96 2.04 5.70 -17.87
CA ASP A 96 2.60 6.71 -18.78
C ASP A 96 3.80 7.46 -18.20
N GLU A 97 3.94 7.49 -16.86
CA GLU A 97 5.14 8.07 -16.20
C GLU A 97 6.43 7.33 -16.54
N LEU A 98 6.32 6.11 -17.06
CA LEU A 98 7.44 5.30 -17.55
C LEU A 98 7.66 5.44 -19.07
N SER A 99 6.92 6.30 -19.75
CA SER A 99 7.04 6.46 -21.21
C SER A 99 8.45 6.88 -21.61
N GLY A 100 9.03 6.14 -22.57
CA GLY A 100 10.34 6.41 -23.13
C GLY A 100 11.54 5.86 -22.32
N CYS A 101 11.32 5.27 -21.13
CA CYS A 101 12.42 4.68 -20.38
C CYS A 101 12.76 3.25 -20.79
N SER A 102 11.82 2.52 -21.38
CA SER A 102 11.96 1.19 -21.98
C SER A 102 10.82 0.94 -22.98
N GLU A 103 11.00 -0.01 -23.90
CA GLU A 103 9.93 -0.54 -24.75
C GLU A 103 8.91 -1.37 -23.97
N HIS A 104 9.30 -1.89 -22.81
CA HIS A 104 8.52 -2.81 -21.99
C HIS A 104 8.27 -2.23 -20.59
N THR A 105 7.29 -1.38 -20.49
CA THR A 105 6.92 -0.73 -19.21
C THR A 105 5.70 -1.39 -18.56
N GLY A 106 5.57 -1.22 -17.25
CA GLY A 106 4.42 -1.78 -16.54
C GLY A 106 4.22 -1.24 -15.13
N VAL A 107 3.23 -1.80 -14.49
CA VAL A 107 2.93 -1.58 -13.08
C VAL A 107 2.89 -2.92 -12.35
N PHE A 108 3.44 -2.94 -11.15
CA PHE A 108 3.47 -4.10 -10.27
C PHE A 108 3.05 -3.67 -8.86
N TYR A 109 1.74 -3.50 -8.66
CA TYR A 109 1.17 -2.90 -7.46
C TYR A 109 0.65 -3.94 -6.48
N PRO A 110 1.35 -4.21 -5.35
CA PRO A 110 0.82 -5.03 -4.27
C PRO A 110 -0.22 -4.25 -3.47
N LEU A 111 -1.44 -4.78 -3.35
CA LEU A 111 -2.50 -4.18 -2.56
C LEU A 111 -2.36 -4.60 -1.10
N GLN A 112 -1.49 -3.95 -0.37
CA GLN A 112 -1.22 -4.22 1.04
C GLN A 112 -0.65 -2.98 1.74
N SER A 113 -0.78 -2.95 3.06
CA SER A 113 -0.14 -1.97 3.93
C SER A 113 1.21 -2.51 4.41
N PHE A 114 2.29 -1.82 4.08
CA PHE A 114 3.66 -2.22 4.43
C PHE A 114 4.22 -1.35 5.55
N THR A 115 4.69 -1.98 6.61
CA THR A 115 5.29 -1.30 7.77
C THR A 115 6.74 -1.76 7.94
N ALA A 116 7.65 -0.82 8.15
CA ALA A 116 9.07 -1.12 8.38
C ALA A 116 9.26 -2.09 9.56
N GLY A 117 10.16 -3.05 9.37
CA GLY A 117 10.50 -4.03 10.41
C GLY A 117 9.45 -5.11 10.68
N ARG A 118 8.33 -5.10 9.96
CA ARG A 118 7.32 -6.15 10.03
C ARG A 118 7.47 -7.09 8.84
N SER A 119 7.90 -8.34 9.09
CA SER A 119 7.86 -9.38 8.07
C SER A 119 6.41 -9.67 7.67
N LEU A 120 6.17 -9.77 6.39
CA LEU A 120 4.85 -10.06 5.82
C LEU A 120 4.99 -11.17 4.79
N ASP A 121 4.21 -12.24 4.99
CA ASP A 121 4.02 -13.25 3.96
C ASP A 121 3.18 -12.65 2.82
N LEU A 122 3.73 -12.61 1.64
CA LEU A 122 3.02 -12.11 0.45
C LEU A 122 2.06 -13.13 -0.16
N HIS A 123 2.05 -14.37 0.32
CA HIS A 123 1.15 -15.39 -0.20
C HIS A 123 -0.32 -14.93 -0.09
N GLY A 124 -1.02 -14.94 -1.23
CA GLY A 124 -2.41 -14.47 -1.32
C GLY A 124 -2.62 -12.96 -1.34
N VAL A 125 -1.57 -12.14 -1.18
CA VAL A 125 -1.67 -10.68 -1.37
C VAL A 125 -1.97 -10.38 -2.84
N PRO A 126 -3.04 -9.64 -3.19
CA PRO A 126 -3.31 -9.31 -4.58
C PRO A 126 -2.24 -8.41 -5.16
N PHE A 127 -1.62 -8.83 -6.27
CA PHE A 127 -0.78 -8.00 -7.11
C PHE A 127 -1.58 -7.54 -8.34
N PHE A 128 -1.74 -6.24 -8.47
CA PHE A 128 -2.37 -5.65 -9.63
C PHE A 128 -1.30 -5.25 -10.63
N ILE A 129 -1.41 -5.77 -11.86
CA ILE A 129 -0.43 -5.57 -12.93
C ILE A 129 -1.03 -4.85 -14.12
N GLU A 130 -0.18 -4.09 -14.81
CA GLU A 130 -0.44 -3.45 -16.10
C GLU A 130 0.83 -3.54 -16.94
N GLY A 131 0.72 -3.74 -18.23
CA GLY A 131 1.87 -3.81 -19.14
C GLY A 131 1.62 -3.07 -20.43
N SER A 132 2.66 -2.36 -20.95
CA SER A 132 2.63 -1.69 -22.25
C SER A 132 2.82 -2.67 -23.42
N SER A 133 3.23 -3.91 -23.16
CA SER A 133 3.47 -4.98 -24.11
C SER A 133 3.21 -6.34 -23.48
N ASP A 134 2.98 -7.35 -24.33
CA ASP A 134 2.80 -8.74 -23.88
C ASP A 134 4.01 -9.22 -23.05
N ARG A 135 5.24 -8.87 -23.46
CA ARG A 135 6.46 -9.20 -22.73
C ARG A 135 6.47 -8.63 -21.31
N ALA A 136 6.07 -7.37 -21.15
CA ALA A 136 5.98 -6.74 -19.84
C ALA A 136 4.91 -7.43 -18.97
N LEU A 137 3.73 -7.68 -19.56
CA LEU A 137 2.62 -8.28 -18.86
C LEU A 137 2.93 -9.71 -18.39
N GLU A 138 3.52 -10.54 -19.27
CA GLU A 138 3.95 -11.91 -18.94
C GLU A 138 5.01 -11.92 -17.85
N ALA A 139 6.05 -11.07 -17.97
CA ALA A 139 7.12 -11.00 -16.97
C ALA A 139 6.61 -10.61 -15.58
N LEU A 140 5.69 -9.64 -15.51
CA LEU A 140 5.09 -9.18 -14.24
C LEU A 140 4.11 -10.20 -13.68
N ARG A 141 3.36 -10.90 -14.53
CA ARG A 141 2.49 -12.00 -14.14
C ARG A 141 3.28 -13.16 -13.54
N ASP A 142 4.35 -13.58 -14.19
CA ASP A 142 5.23 -14.64 -13.70
C ASP A 142 5.83 -14.28 -12.33
N LEU A 143 6.35 -13.05 -12.20
CA LEU A 143 6.91 -12.57 -10.93
C LEU A 143 5.84 -12.52 -9.83
N GLY A 144 4.68 -11.97 -10.11
CA GLY A 144 3.57 -11.89 -9.16
C GLY A 144 3.06 -13.26 -8.71
N ASN A 145 2.98 -14.22 -9.62
CA ASN A 145 2.63 -15.60 -9.29
C ASN A 145 3.69 -16.27 -8.41
N ALA A 146 4.96 -16.01 -8.66
CA ALA A 146 6.05 -16.55 -7.85
C ALA A 146 6.04 -15.96 -6.42
N LEU A 147 5.63 -14.69 -6.23
CA LEU A 147 5.64 -14.02 -4.93
C LEU A 147 4.35 -14.25 -4.13
N SER A 148 3.21 -14.35 -4.80
CA SER A 148 1.89 -14.31 -4.13
C SER A 148 0.92 -15.41 -4.58
N GLY A 149 0.97 -15.82 -5.85
CA GLY A 149 -0.03 -16.69 -6.46
C GLY A 149 -1.36 -15.98 -6.79
N ARG A 150 -1.50 -14.67 -6.50
CA ARG A 150 -2.73 -13.91 -6.78
C ARG A 150 -2.42 -12.66 -7.60
N VAL A 151 -2.55 -12.77 -8.92
CA VAL A 151 -2.25 -11.69 -9.86
C VAL A 151 -3.50 -11.31 -10.64
N ILE A 152 -3.75 -10.01 -10.75
CA ILE A 152 -4.93 -9.46 -11.40
C ILE A 152 -4.46 -8.34 -12.34
N GLU A 153 -4.90 -8.42 -13.59
CA GLU A 153 -4.63 -7.39 -14.59
C GLU A 153 -5.69 -6.30 -14.51
N ILE A 154 -5.26 -5.04 -14.38
CA ILE A 154 -6.14 -3.87 -14.42
C ILE A 154 -5.42 -2.68 -15.02
N HIS A 155 -6.14 -1.73 -15.60
CA HIS A 155 -5.58 -0.51 -16.15
C HIS A 155 -5.40 0.60 -15.10
N SER A 156 -4.60 1.61 -15.43
CA SER A 156 -4.24 2.73 -14.54
C SER A 156 -5.46 3.43 -13.91
N GLU A 157 -6.53 3.66 -14.66
CA GLU A 157 -7.73 4.32 -14.13
C GLU A 157 -8.49 3.46 -13.10
N GLU A 158 -8.58 2.16 -13.32
CA GLU A 158 -9.18 1.22 -12.37
C GLU A 158 -8.32 1.09 -11.12
N ARG A 159 -7.00 1.01 -11.30
CA ARG A 159 -6.04 0.96 -10.19
C ARG A 159 -6.10 2.19 -9.29
N LYS A 160 -6.21 3.40 -9.86
CA LYS A 160 -6.38 4.64 -9.08
C LYS A 160 -7.64 4.59 -8.20
N ARG A 161 -8.75 4.08 -8.73
CA ARG A 161 -10.01 3.92 -7.96
C ARG A 161 -9.86 2.86 -6.87
N LEU A 162 -9.21 1.74 -7.18
CA LEU A 162 -8.89 0.70 -6.20
C LEU A 162 -8.00 1.23 -5.09
N HIS A 163 -6.96 1.99 -5.42
CA HIS A 163 -6.07 2.62 -4.45
C HIS A 163 -6.83 3.61 -3.54
N LEU A 164 -7.72 4.42 -4.10
CA LEU A 164 -8.58 5.29 -3.30
C LEU A 164 -9.44 4.48 -2.31
N ALA A 165 -10.04 3.38 -2.74
CA ALA A 165 -10.81 2.50 -1.85
C ALA A 165 -9.91 1.89 -0.75
N ALA A 166 -8.67 1.50 -1.09
CA ALA A 166 -7.70 0.99 -0.13
C ALA A 166 -7.33 2.03 0.95
N VAL A 167 -7.22 3.31 0.60
CA VAL A 167 -7.00 4.39 1.57
C VAL A 167 -8.13 4.43 2.61
N PHE A 168 -9.38 4.28 2.20
CA PHE A 168 -10.51 4.24 3.14
C PHE A 168 -10.44 3.06 4.10
N VAL A 169 -10.18 1.85 3.60
CA VAL A 169 -10.23 0.63 4.42
C VAL A 169 -8.96 0.37 5.22
N SER A 170 -7.86 1.01 4.88
CA SER A 170 -6.57 0.84 5.56
C SER A 170 -6.14 2.13 6.29
N ASN A 171 -5.79 3.18 5.55
CA ASN A 171 -5.19 4.37 6.16
C ASN A 171 -6.17 5.12 7.06
N PHE A 172 -7.41 5.35 6.60
CA PHE A 172 -8.41 6.05 7.41
C PHE A 172 -8.91 5.19 8.58
N ALA A 173 -9.09 3.87 8.37
CA ALA A 173 -9.45 2.97 9.47
C ALA A 173 -8.37 2.98 10.57
N ASN A 174 -7.08 2.87 10.20
CA ASN A 174 -5.99 2.96 11.17
C ASN A 174 -5.95 4.30 11.90
N HIS A 175 -6.22 5.41 11.18
CA HIS A 175 -6.30 6.72 11.81
C HIS A 175 -7.46 6.83 12.81
N MET A 176 -8.62 6.22 12.52
CA MET A 176 -9.74 6.17 13.47
C MET A 176 -9.38 5.39 14.74
N PHE A 177 -8.61 4.30 14.62
CA PHE A 177 -8.09 3.58 15.78
C PHE A 177 -7.17 4.47 16.62
N ALA A 178 -6.21 5.15 16.00
CA ALA A 178 -5.30 6.07 16.69
C ALA A 178 -6.03 7.21 17.40
N LEU A 179 -7.09 7.78 16.79
CA LEU A 179 -7.90 8.80 17.45
C LEU A 179 -8.64 8.26 18.67
N GLY A 180 -9.13 7.01 18.61
CA GLY A 180 -9.75 6.35 19.74
C GLY A 180 -8.76 6.06 20.88
N GLU A 181 -7.56 5.61 20.57
CA GLU A 181 -6.47 5.39 21.53
C GLU A 181 -6.09 6.70 22.23
N ASN A 182 -5.84 7.77 21.47
CA ASN A 182 -5.49 9.08 22.01
C ASN A 182 -6.57 9.64 22.94
N LEU A 183 -7.87 9.46 22.63
CA LEU A 183 -8.96 9.87 23.51
C LEU A 183 -8.92 9.16 24.85
N LEU A 184 -8.61 7.87 24.90
CA LEU A 184 -8.50 7.14 26.16
C LEU A 184 -7.29 7.59 26.97
N GLU A 185 -6.13 7.71 26.34
CA GLU A 185 -4.88 8.11 26.99
C GLU A 185 -4.97 9.48 27.64
N GLU A 186 -5.62 10.44 27.00
CA GLU A 186 -5.84 11.78 27.55
C GLU A 186 -6.69 11.77 28.86
N TYR A 187 -7.56 10.78 29.02
CA TYR A 187 -8.33 10.57 30.26
C TYR A 187 -7.64 9.60 31.25
N GLY A 188 -6.39 9.20 30.98
CA GLY A 188 -5.66 8.24 31.81
C GLY A 188 -6.23 6.81 31.73
N LEU A 189 -6.95 6.49 30.66
CA LEU A 189 -7.54 5.17 30.43
C LEU A 189 -6.65 4.36 29.48
N SER A 190 -6.64 3.04 29.65
CA SER A 190 -5.79 2.17 28.82
C SER A 190 -6.37 1.96 27.43
N ALA A 191 -5.55 2.23 26.40
CA ALA A 191 -5.86 1.93 25.00
C ALA A 191 -6.04 0.42 24.74
N GLU A 192 -5.48 -0.45 25.59
CA GLU A 192 -5.65 -1.90 25.47
C GLU A 192 -7.13 -2.33 25.52
N TRP A 193 -7.97 -1.56 26.20
CA TRP A 193 -9.38 -1.91 26.38
C TRP A 193 -10.21 -1.87 25.09
N ILE A 194 -9.79 -1.09 24.10
CA ILE A 194 -10.50 -1.00 22.80
C ILE A 194 -9.96 -1.93 21.72
N LYS A 195 -8.79 -2.56 21.92
CA LYS A 195 -8.21 -3.49 20.92
C LYS A 195 -9.12 -4.67 20.56
N PRO A 196 -9.82 -5.33 21.52
CA PRO A 196 -10.81 -6.35 21.16
C PRO A 196 -11.95 -5.83 20.29
N LEU A 197 -12.40 -4.58 20.51
CA LEU A 197 -13.43 -3.95 19.69
C LEU A 197 -12.94 -3.62 18.28
N MET A 198 -11.68 -3.21 18.11
CA MET A 198 -11.07 -3.02 16.78
C MET A 198 -11.10 -4.31 15.97
N ARG A 199 -10.71 -5.42 16.58
CA ARG A 199 -10.73 -6.75 15.95
C ARG A 199 -12.16 -7.16 15.58
N GLU A 200 -13.10 -7.08 16.50
CA GLU A 200 -14.51 -7.42 16.27
C GLU A 200 -15.13 -6.58 15.13
N THR A 201 -14.74 -5.31 15.03
CA THR A 201 -15.22 -4.43 13.95
C THR A 201 -14.73 -4.89 12.59
N ALA A 202 -13.45 -5.26 12.48
CA ALA A 202 -12.87 -5.80 11.25
C ALA A 202 -13.47 -7.18 10.91
N ASP A 203 -13.57 -8.09 11.87
CA ASP A 203 -14.09 -9.45 11.67
C ASP A 203 -15.55 -9.43 11.18
N LYS A 204 -16.41 -8.60 11.77
CA LYS A 204 -17.80 -8.44 11.28
C LYS A 204 -17.87 -7.90 9.86
N ALA A 205 -17.03 -6.94 9.51
CA ALA A 205 -17.01 -6.38 8.17
C ALA A 205 -16.56 -7.42 7.12
N LEU A 206 -15.58 -8.29 7.48
CA LEU A 206 -15.07 -9.36 6.62
C LEU A 206 -16.06 -10.50 6.41
N GLN A 207 -16.88 -10.81 7.43
CA GLN A 207 -17.86 -11.91 7.39
C GLN A 207 -19.18 -11.52 6.75
N ALA A 208 -19.51 -10.23 6.72
CA ALA A 208 -20.75 -9.74 6.13
C ALA A 208 -20.70 -9.63 4.61
N SER A 209 -21.84 -9.70 3.95
CA SER A 209 -21.98 -9.43 2.51
C SER A 209 -21.61 -7.96 2.16
N SER A 210 -21.78 -7.05 3.11
CA SER A 210 -21.35 -5.64 3.04
C SER A 210 -21.11 -5.10 4.45
N ALA A 211 -20.03 -4.35 4.65
CA ALA A 211 -19.72 -3.70 5.92
C ALA A 211 -20.85 -2.76 6.39
N ALA A 212 -21.59 -2.18 5.47
CA ALA A 212 -22.73 -1.30 5.78
C ALA A 212 -23.88 -2.03 6.48
N THR A 213 -24.10 -3.32 6.21
CA THR A 213 -25.19 -4.10 6.83
C THR A 213 -24.94 -4.39 8.31
N VAL A 214 -23.69 -4.42 8.74
CA VAL A 214 -23.26 -4.66 10.13
C VAL A 214 -22.94 -3.38 10.90
N GLN A 215 -23.17 -2.22 10.29
CA GLN A 215 -22.98 -0.93 10.94
C GLN A 215 -23.89 -0.80 12.16
N THR A 216 -23.33 -0.35 13.28
CA THR A 216 -24.04 -0.11 14.56
C THR A 216 -23.78 1.32 15.07
N GLY A 217 -24.32 1.62 16.24
CA GLY A 217 -24.02 2.87 16.95
C GLY A 217 -25.08 3.97 16.80
N PRO A 218 -24.89 5.12 17.50
CA PRO A 218 -25.88 6.21 17.55
C PRO A 218 -26.12 6.87 16.19
N ALA A 219 -25.08 6.98 15.35
CA ALA A 219 -25.22 7.57 14.02
C ALA A 219 -26.16 6.78 13.12
N ARG A 220 -26.08 5.42 13.13
CA ARG A 220 -26.98 4.57 12.34
C ARG A 220 -28.46 4.76 12.72
N ARG A 221 -28.72 4.96 14.00
CA ARG A 221 -30.10 5.15 14.52
C ARG A 221 -30.55 6.61 14.54
N ASN A 222 -29.74 7.54 14.06
CA ASN A 222 -29.93 8.98 14.14
C ASN A 222 -30.22 9.45 15.58
N ASP A 223 -29.52 8.89 16.56
CA ASP A 223 -29.63 9.26 17.96
C ASP A 223 -28.90 10.59 18.23
N LEU A 224 -29.61 11.69 17.99
CA LEU A 224 -29.08 13.05 18.13
C LEU A 224 -28.73 13.39 19.58
N VAL A 225 -29.41 12.77 20.57
CA VAL A 225 -29.17 13.04 22.00
C VAL A 225 -27.76 12.50 22.37
N THR A 226 -27.45 11.27 22.01
CA THR A 226 -26.13 10.68 22.25
C THR A 226 -25.06 11.41 21.47
N GLN A 227 -25.32 11.74 20.21
CA GLN A 227 -24.35 12.47 19.37
C GLN A 227 -24.01 13.85 19.96
N LYS A 228 -25.01 14.56 20.49
CA LYS A 228 -24.80 15.85 21.16
C LYS A 228 -23.90 15.72 22.40
N LYS A 229 -24.09 14.70 23.24
CA LYS A 229 -23.23 14.43 24.40
C LYS A 229 -21.78 14.15 23.98
N HIS A 230 -21.58 13.40 22.91
CA HIS A 230 -20.24 13.15 22.37
C HIS A 230 -19.58 14.43 21.87
N LEU A 231 -20.33 15.31 21.20
CA LEU A 231 -19.82 16.60 20.74
C LEU A 231 -19.46 17.55 21.88
N GLU A 232 -20.20 17.49 22.99
CA GLU A 232 -19.88 18.25 24.22
C GLU A 232 -18.54 17.75 24.81
N LEU A 233 -18.28 16.43 24.83
CA LEU A 233 -17.00 15.88 25.27
C LEU A 233 -15.82 16.29 24.35
N LEU A 234 -16.11 16.65 23.12
CA LEU A 234 -15.12 17.10 22.14
C LEU A 234 -15.03 18.62 21.99
N GLN A 235 -15.61 19.41 22.93
CA GLN A 235 -15.73 20.88 22.81
C GLN A 235 -14.38 21.58 22.58
N ASP A 236 -13.32 21.09 23.19
CA ASP A 236 -11.96 21.65 23.09
C ASP A 236 -11.17 21.10 21.89
N ARG A 237 -11.82 20.31 21.00
CA ARG A 237 -11.21 19.63 19.85
C ARG A 237 -12.01 19.86 18.57
N PRO A 238 -11.99 21.07 18.01
CA PRO A 238 -12.87 21.45 16.90
C PRO A 238 -12.68 20.58 15.64
N GLN A 239 -11.46 20.16 15.33
CA GLN A 239 -11.19 19.28 14.19
C GLN A 239 -11.81 17.89 14.38
N MET A 240 -11.68 17.32 15.57
CA MET A 240 -12.29 16.02 15.89
C MET A 240 -13.81 16.08 15.93
N GLN A 241 -14.39 17.18 16.44
CA GLN A 241 -15.82 17.44 16.35
C GLN A 241 -16.32 17.47 14.90
N GLN A 242 -15.58 18.15 14.02
CA GLN A 242 -15.93 18.23 12.60
C GLN A 242 -15.90 16.85 11.96
N LEU A 243 -14.84 16.07 12.19
CA LEU A 243 -14.69 14.69 11.70
C LEU A 243 -15.83 13.81 12.21
N TYR A 244 -16.16 13.89 13.52
CA TYR A 244 -17.26 13.14 14.12
C TYR A 244 -18.59 13.45 13.42
N LYS A 245 -18.90 14.73 13.18
CA LYS A 245 -20.13 15.16 12.48
C LYS A 245 -20.19 14.61 11.06
N MET A 246 -19.10 14.74 10.30
CA MET A 246 -19.03 14.27 8.90
C MET A 246 -19.23 12.77 8.80
N ILE A 247 -18.55 11.99 9.64
CA ILE A 247 -18.66 10.52 9.64
C ILE A 247 -20.07 10.11 10.10
N SER A 248 -20.63 10.72 11.16
CA SER A 248 -21.97 10.43 11.64
C SER A 248 -23.03 10.69 10.59
N GLN A 249 -22.92 11.79 9.86
CA GLN A 249 -23.79 12.12 8.72
C GLN A 249 -23.67 11.08 7.60
N SER A 250 -22.45 10.71 7.22
CA SER A 250 -22.20 9.71 6.18
C SER A 250 -22.78 8.34 6.55
N ILE A 251 -22.61 7.91 7.79
CA ILE A 251 -23.22 6.66 8.31
C ILE A 251 -24.74 6.71 8.21
N TRP A 252 -25.36 7.80 8.63
CA TRP A 252 -26.82 7.96 8.56
C TRP A 252 -27.35 7.91 7.12
N GLU A 253 -26.70 8.63 6.21
CA GLU A 253 -27.09 8.64 4.78
C GLU A 253 -26.93 7.27 4.13
N THR A 254 -25.87 6.55 4.45
CA THR A 254 -25.65 5.17 3.97
C THR A 254 -26.71 4.23 4.52
N SER A 255 -27.05 4.34 5.81
CA SER A 255 -28.03 3.45 6.45
C SER A 255 -29.46 3.59 5.92
N LYS A 256 -29.80 4.72 5.27
CA LYS A 256 -31.11 4.90 4.61
C LYS A 256 -31.23 4.14 3.28
N LYS A 257 -30.12 3.68 2.72
CA LYS A 257 -30.06 3.01 1.42
C LYS A 257 -30.04 1.48 1.54
N ILE A 258 -29.94 1.00 2.78
CA ILE A 258 -29.93 -0.42 3.15
C ILE A 258 -31.26 -0.82 3.77
#